data_bb5526759e44d5d28e95d0d2a0e9f26a
#
_entry.id   bb5526759e44d5d28e95d0d2a0e9f26a
#
_cell.length_a   1.000
_cell.length_b   1.000
_cell.length_c   1.000
_cell.angle_alpha   90.00
_cell.angle_beta   90.00
_cell.angle_gamma   90.00
#
_symmetry.space_group_name_H-M   'P 1'
#
loop_
_entity.id
_entity.type
_entity.pdbx_description
1 polymer ?
#
loop_
_entity_poly.entity_id
_entity_poly.type
_entity_poly.pdbx_seq_one_letter_code
_entity_poly.pdbx_strand_id
1 'polypeptide(L)'
;MKNIIRSCGLAIVGLFLLMAPSRGETSSPVAKNSWRGITPLRSSAEDVARTIGSELASSEAMLSGPYKVEGGEVTFSYLTSSLAKIYRAPHSMVGKVFTIYFKPSDPMARAELTLSTGFKRCVEERDRVFYYFVSDAGVAYRILRDTDRVETIIYQPSRVEVRSLAVNTDCVF
;
A
#
# COMPACT_ATOMS: atom_id res chain seq x y z
N MET A 1 -3.96 18.11 87.12
CA MET A 1 -3.07 17.45 86.15
C MET A 1 -3.64 17.64 84.77
N LYS A 2 -3.08 18.54 83.99
CA LYS A 2 -3.58 18.87 82.65
C LYS A 2 -2.58 18.37 81.61
N ASN A 3 -2.97 17.38 80.81
CA ASN A 3 -2.18 16.91 79.67
C ASN A 3 -2.53 17.73 78.42
N ILE A 4 -1.56 18.45 77.88
CA ILE A 4 -1.66 19.20 76.64
C ILE A 4 -1.13 18.29 75.54
N ILE A 5 -2.00 17.86 74.64
CA ILE A 5 -1.63 17.14 73.42
C ILE A 5 -1.42 18.20 72.34
N ARG A 6 -0.16 18.33 71.87
CA ARG A 6 0.20 19.16 70.72
C ARG A 6 -0.08 18.33 69.43
N SER A 7 -1.03 18.84 68.64
CA SER A 7 -1.31 18.31 67.31
C SER A 7 -0.29 18.86 66.32
N CYS A 8 0.48 17.97 65.70
CA CYS A 8 1.45 18.32 64.66
C CYS A 8 0.73 18.19 63.31
N GLY A 9 0.38 19.31 62.69
CA GLY A 9 -0.22 19.33 61.38
C GLY A 9 0.83 19.06 60.29
N LEU A 10 0.73 17.98 59.60
CA LEU A 10 1.54 17.67 58.40
C LEU A 10 0.90 18.31 57.18
N ALA A 11 1.49 19.34 56.66
CA ALA A 11 1.08 19.92 55.38
C ALA A 11 1.63 19.08 54.23
N ILE A 12 0.77 18.33 53.56
CA ILE A 12 1.11 17.62 52.32
C ILE A 12 1.00 18.61 51.16
N VAL A 13 2.14 19.09 50.70
CA VAL A 13 2.23 19.85 49.44
C VAL A 13 2.09 18.88 48.30
N GLY A 14 0.90 18.81 47.70
CA GLY A 14 0.64 18.04 46.51
C GLY A 14 1.30 18.68 45.28
N LEU A 15 2.37 18.06 44.81
CA LEU A 15 3.05 18.41 43.57
C LEU A 15 2.20 17.86 42.39
N PHE A 16 1.33 18.69 41.85
CA PHE A 16 0.63 18.37 40.60
C PHE A 16 1.63 18.45 39.43
N LEU A 17 2.18 17.31 39.03
CA LEU A 17 2.86 17.15 37.75
C LEU A 17 1.83 17.29 36.63
N LEU A 18 1.81 18.45 36.00
CA LEU A 18 1.12 18.67 34.73
C LEU A 18 1.78 17.77 33.66
N MET A 19 1.25 16.53 33.49
CA MET A 19 1.53 15.74 32.32
C MET A 19 0.87 16.43 31.12
N ALA A 20 1.64 17.19 30.36
CA ALA A 20 1.24 17.65 29.05
C ALA A 20 0.95 16.40 28.18
N PRO A 21 -0.22 16.32 27.53
CA PRO A 21 -0.45 15.23 26.58
C PRO A 21 0.55 15.43 25.44
N SER A 22 1.53 14.51 25.34
CA SER A 22 2.33 14.36 24.14
C SER A 22 1.37 14.11 22.99
N ARG A 23 1.16 15.09 22.13
CA ARG A 23 0.56 14.90 20.82
C ARG A 23 1.45 13.91 20.08
N GLY A 24 1.10 12.63 20.16
CA GLY A 24 1.62 11.62 19.28
C GLY A 24 1.29 12.11 17.87
N GLU A 25 2.31 12.49 17.10
CA GLU A 25 2.21 12.62 15.67
C GLU A 25 1.79 11.24 15.16
N THR A 26 0.49 11.08 14.91
CA THR A 26 -0.05 10.00 14.11
C THR A 26 0.45 10.24 12.68
N SER A 27 1.68 9.82 12.41
CA SER A 27 2.15 9.64 11.06
C SER A 27 1.20 8.62 10.43
N SER A 28 0.31 9.08 9.57
CA SER A 28 -0.52 8.20 8.75
C SER A 28 0.40 7.14 8.15
N PRO A 29 0.11 5.85 8.32
CA PRO A 29 0.97 4.81 7.78
C PRO A 29 1.05 5.05 6.27
N VAL A 30 2.25 5.39 5.79
CA VAL A 30 2.52 5.44 4.35
C VAL A 30 2.09 4.09 3.80
N ALA A 31 1.10 4.08 2.92
CA ALA A 31 0.59 2.86 2.33
C ALA A 31 1.77 2.11 1.72
N LYS A 32 2.09 0.94 2.29
CA LYS A 32 3.19 0.11 1.78
C LYS A 32 2.74 -0.45 0.43
N ASN A 33 3.64 -0.50 -0.54
CA ASN A 33 3.41 -1.12 -1.84
C ASN A 33 3.36 -2.66 -1.74
N SER A 34 2.63 -3.19 -0.78
CA SER A 34 2.50 -4.64 -0.56
C SER A 34 1.04 -5.01 -0.30
N TRP A 35 0.65 -6.15 -0.88
CA TRP A 35 -0.65 -6.77 -0.66
C TRP A 35 -0.45 -8.08 0.09
N ARG A 36 -1.01 -8.21 1.30
CA ARG A 36 -0.90 -9.40 2.17
C ARG A 36 0.54 -9.95 2.28
N GLY A 37 1.53 -9.04 2.36
CA GLY A 37 2.95 -9.42 2.45
C GLY A 37 3.63 -9.66 1.10
N ILE A 38 2.89 -9.76 -0.01
CA ILE A 38 3.46 -9.81 -1.36
C ILE A 38 3.90 -8.41 -1.78
N THR A 39 5.17 -8.27 -2.12
CA THR A 39 5.80 -6.98 -2.45
C THR A 39 6.39 -7.03 -3.86
N PRO A 40 6.08 -6.07 -4.75
CA PRO A 40 6.68 -5.96 -6.07
C PRO A 40 8.21 -6.00 -6.06
N LEU A 41 8.82 -6.61 -7.05
CA LEU A 41 10.26 -6.86 -7.25
C LEU A 41 10.94 -7.70 -6.16
N ARG A 42 10.23 -8.14 -5.13
CA ARG A 42 10.77 -8.94 -4.02
C ARG A 42 10.16 -10.34 -3.97
N SER A 43 8.84 -10.41 -4.02
CA SER A 43 8.11 -11.67 -3.91
C SER A 43 8.16 -12.46 -5.21
N SER A 44 8.21 -13.78 -5.08
CA SER A 44 8.19 -14.74 -6.20
C SER A 44 6.79 -15.33 -6.42
N ALA A 45 6.66 -16.16 -7.45
CA ALA A 45 5.44 -16.92 -7.71
C ALA A 45 5.10 -17.89 -6.55
N GLU A 46 6.11 -18.51 -5.94
CA GLU A 46 5.93 -19.41 -4.78
C GLU A 46 5.41 -18.66 -3.54
N ASP A 47 5.85 -17.40 -3.34
CA ASP A 47 5.33 -16.56 -2.26
C ASP A 47 3.85 -16.25 -2.48
N VAL A 48 3.46 -15.99 -3.73
CA VAL A 48 2.06 -15.78 -4.12
C VAL A 48 1.25 -17.05 -3.89
N ALA A 49 1.72 -18.23 -4.37
CA ALA A 49 1.04 -19.51 -4.18
C ALA A 49 0.76 -19.80 -2.70
N ARG A 50 1.77 -19.56 -1.86
CA ARG A 50 1.65 -19.74 -0.41
C ARG A 50 0.62 -18.79 0.21
N THR A 51 0.55 -17.55 -0.28
CA THR A 51 -0.37 -16.53 0.26
C THR A 51 -1.81 -16.76 -0.15
N ILE A 52 -2.05 -17.18 -1.39
CA ILE A 52 -3.42 -17.42 -1.90
C ILE A 52 -3.90 -18.85 -1.68
N GLY A 53 -3.02 -19.78 -1.29
CA GLY A 53 -3.37 -21.18 -1.01
C GLY A 53 -3.74 -21.97 -2.25
N SER A 54 -3.25 -21.60 -3.43
CA SER A 54 -3.51 -22.32 -4.68
C SER A 54 -2.22 -22.55 -5.46
N GLU A 55 -2.19 -23.66 -6.23
CA GLU A 55 -1.13 -23.88 -7.19
C GLU A 55 -1.25 -22.82 -8.30
N LEU A 56 -0.13 -22.14 -8.58
CA LEU A 56 -0.07 -21.13 -9.61
C LEU A 56 0.02 -21.77 -10.99
N ALA A 57 -0.66 -21.16 -11.94
CA ALA A 57 -0.24 -21.27 -13.32
C ALA A 57 1.20 -20.76 -13.45
N SER A 58 2.00 -21.45 -14.27
CA SER A 58 3.43 -21.24 -14.52
C SER A 58 3.93 -19.80 -14.31
N SER A 59 5.05 -19.63 -13.63
CA SER A 59 5.76 -18.35 -13.44
C SER A 59 6.24 -17.70 -14.76
N GLU A 60 6.10 -18.38 -15.88
CA GLU A 60 6.41 -17.84 -17.21
C GLU A 60 5.25 -17.01 -17.79
N ALA A 61 4.04 -17.13 -17.23
CA ALA A 61 2.92 -16.28 -17.63
C ALA A 61 3.16 -14.85 -17.18
N MET A 62 2.99 -13.88 -18.07
CA MET A 62 3.08 -12.46 -17.73
C MET A 62 2.03 -12.05 -16.69
N LEU A 63 0.87 -12.67 -16.71
CA LEU A 63 -0.26 -12.46 -15.79
C LEU A 63 -0.72 -13.78 -15.18
N SER A 64 -1.09 -13.75 -13.91
CA SER A 64 -1.63 -14.87 -13.15
C SER A 64 -2.85 -14.43 -12.34
N GLY A 65 -3.99 -15.10 -12.51
CA GLY A 65 -5.27 -14.73 -11.93
C GLY A 65 -6.33 -14.41 -12.98
N PRO A 66 -7.48 -13.82 -12.64
CA PRO A 66 -7.81 -13.36 -11.28
C PRO A 66 -8.08 -14.52 -10.30
N TYR A 67 -7.60 -14.35 -9.08
CA TYR A 67 -7.87 -15.26 -7.97
C TYR A 67 -8.91 -14.64 -7.05
N LYS A 68 -9.96 -15.41 -6.71
CA LYS A 68 -10.92 -15.00 -5.68
C LYS A 68 -10.28 -15.11 -4.31
N VAL A 69 -10.32 -14.02 -3.56
CA VAL A 69 -9.77 -13.93 -2.20
C VAL A 69 -10.77 -13.23 -1.29
N GLU A 70 -10.56 -13.30 0.01
CA GLU A 70 -11.35 -12.51 0.93
C GLU A 70 -11.29 -11.01 0.58
N GLY A 71 -12.44 -10.38 0.42
CA GLY A 71 -12.58 -8.97 0.10
C GLY A 71 -12.45 -8.61 -1.38
N GLY A 72 -12.28 -9.58 -2.31
CA GLY A 72 -12.24 -9.27 -3.74
C GLY A 72 -11.54 -10.28 -4.63
N GLU A 73 -10.94 -9.77 -5.69
CA GLU A 73 -10.15 -10.53 -6.67
C GLU A 73 -8.76 -9.92 -6.80
N VAL A 74 -7.75 -10.75 -6.99
CA VAL A 74 -6.37 -10.32 -7.17
C VAL A 74 -5.75 -10.94 -8.42
N THR A 75 -5.00 -10.12 -9.17
CA THR A 75 -4.21 -10.54 -10.33
C THR A 75 -2.77 -10.10 -10.12
N PHE A 76 -1.82 -10.96 -10.47
CA PHE A 76 -0.41 -10.67 -10.37
C PHE A 76 0.21 -10.58 -11.77
N SER A 77 1.06 -9.60 -11.98
CA SER A 77 1.94 -9.53 -13.13
C SER A 77 3.36 -9.86 -12.68
N TYR A 78 4.10 -10.61 -13.49
CA TYR A 78 5.48 -10.99 -13.21
C TYR A 78 6.44 -10.34 -14.19
N LEU A 79 7.65 -10.07 -13.72
CA LEU A 79 8.72 -9.58 -14.56
C LEU A 79 9.27 -10.74 -15.40
N THR A 80 8.82 -10.85 -16.65
CA THR A 80 9.32 -11.85 -17.60
C THR A 80 10.70 -11.48 -18.12
N SER A 81 11.41 -12.43 -18.74
CA SER A 81 12.71 -12.16 -19.40
C SER A 81 12.62 -11.05 -20.47
N SER A 82 11.49 -10.99 -21.19
CA SER A 82 11.25 -9.96 -22.20
C SER A 82 11.06 -8.57 -21.55
N LEU A 83 10.24 -8.47 -20.51
CA LEU A 83 10.05 -7.23 -19.77
C LEU A 83 11.35 -6.78 -19.06
N ALA A 84 12.11 -7.73 -18.51
CA ALA A 84 13.39 -7.42 -17.89
C ALA A 84 14.37 -6.78 -18.89
N LYS A 85 14.42 -7.25 -20.14
CA LYS A 85 15.22 -6.62 -21.21
C LYS A 85 14.73 -5.21 -21.52
N ILE A 86 13.41 -5.02 -21.69
CA ILE A 86 12.79 -3.71 -21.98
C ILE A 86 13.11 -2.71 -20.87
N TYR A 87 12.93 -3.13 -19.63
CA TYR A 87 13.13 -2.26 -18.45
C TYR A 87 14.57 -2.19 -17.96
N ARG A 88 15.51 -2.89 -18.64
CA ARG A 88 16.94 -3.00 -18.24
C ARG A 88 17.07 -3.52 -16.80
N ALA A 89 16.18 -4.42 -16.40
CA ALA A 89 16.18 -5.00 -15.06
C ALA A 89 17.24 -6.11 -14.96
N PRO A 90 17.89 -6.28 -13.80
CA PRO A 90 18.77 -7.42 -13.55
C PRO A 90 18.06 -8.75 -13.75
N HIS A 91 18.76 -9.75 -14.30
CA HIS A 91 18.19 -11.09 -14.53
C HIS A 91 17.67 -11.75 -13.25
N SER A 92 18.23 -11.43 -12.09
CA SER A 92 17.78 -11.91 -10.78
C SER A 92 16.37 -11.46 -10.39
N MET A 93 15.81 -10.47 -11.10
CA MET A 93 14.44 -10.01 -10.90
C MET A 93 13.41 -10.74 -11.79
N VAL A 94 13.87 -11.55 -12.77
CA VAL A 94 12.96 -12.35 -13.61
C VAL A 94 12.17 -13.33 -12.74
N GLY A 95 10.87 -13.44 -12.96
CA GLY A 95 9.96 -14.26 -12.16
C GLY A 95 9.49 -13.61 -10.86
N LYS A 96 9.98 -12.42 -10.52
CA LYS A 96 9.44 -11.65 -9.40
C LYS A 96 8.11 -10.98 -9.78
N VAL A 97 7.24 -10.83 -8.79
CA VAL A 97 6.01 -10.03 -8.94
C VAL A 97 6.39 -8.60 -9.33
N PHE A 98 5.79 -8.10 -10.40
CA PHE A 98 6.03 -6.74 -10.88
C PHE A 98 4.91 -5.80 -10.46
N THR A 99 3.65 -6.24 -10.65
CA THR A 99 2.47 -5.45 -10.28
C THR A 99 1.40 -6.37 -9.70
N ILE A 100 0.65 -5.87 -8.74
CA ILE A 100 -0.49 -6.55 -8.13
C ILE A 100 -1.72 -5.68 -8.37
N TYR A 101 -2.77 -6.26 -8.96
CA TYR A 101 -4.06 -5.61 -9.19
C TYR A 101 -5.06 -6.23 -8.24
N PHE A 102 -5.52 -5.48 -7.25
CA PHE A 102 -6.57 -5.92 -6.34
C PHE A 102 -7.87 -5.19 -6.66
N LYS A 103 -8.89 -5.95 -7.02
CA LYS A 103 -10.25 -5.45 -7.27
C LYS A 103 -11.11 -5.76 -6.05
N PRO A 104 -11.46 -4.77 -5.22
CA PRO A 104 -12.30 -5.00 -4.05
C PRO A 104 -13.71 -5.43 -4.46
N SER A 105 -14.33 -6.35 -3.70
CA SER A 105 -15.73 -6.76 -3.89
C SER A 105 -16.71 -5.65 -3.47
N ASP A 106 -16.29 -4.81 -2.52
CA ASP A 106 -17.00 -3.60 -2.10
C ASP A 106 -16.12 -2.37 -2.39
N PRO A 107 -16.34 -1.71 -3.55
CA PRO A 107 -15.53 -0.57 -3.96
C PRO A 107 -15.77 0.62 -3.03
N MET A 108 -14.72 1.09 -2.36
CA MET A 108 -14.78 2.30 -1.52
C MET A 108 -14.94 3.57 -2.36
N ALA A 109 -15.57 4.60 -1.80
CA ALA A 109 -15.66 5.89 -2.44
C ALA A 109 -14.28 6.61 -2.42
N ARG A 110 -13.99 7.43 -3.44
CA ARG A 110 -12.78 8.23 -3.47
C ARG A 110 -12.62 9.12 -2.23
N ALA A 111 -13.71 9.64 -1.70
CA ALA A 111 -13.71 10.48 -0.52
C ALA A 111 -13.20 9.77 0.76
N GLU A 112 -13.23 8.43 0.79
CA GLU A 112 -12.72 7.62 1.88
C GLU A 112 -11.19 7.40 1.80
N LEU A 113 -10.58 7.74 0.65
CA LEU A 113 -9.15 7.64 0.46
C LEU A 113 -8.43 8.81 1.13
N THR A 114 -7.45 8.50 1.96
CA THR A 114 -6.51 9.52 2.45
C THR A 114 -5.45 9.78 1.38
N LEU A 115 -5.81 10.56 0.36
CA LEU A 115 -4.89 10.98 -0.69
C LEU A 115 -4.03 12.12 -0.15
N SER A 116 -2.80 11.79 0.28
CA SER A 116 -1.81 12.79 0.68
C SER A 116 -1.34 13.62 -0.54
N THR A 117 -0.66 14.73 -0.29
CA THR A 117 -0.07 15.59 -1.33
C THR A 117 0.95 14.87 -2.24
N GLY A 118 1.38 13.65 -1.88
CA GLY A 118 2.29 12.82 -2.67
C GLY A 118 1.63 11.98 -3.77
N PHE A 119 0.29 12.09 -3.97
CA PHE A 119 -0.36 11.39 -5.07
C PHE A 119 -0.41 12.25 -6.33
N LYS A 120 0.08 11.70 -7.45
CA LYS A 120 -0.04 12.28 -8.78
C LYS A 120 -1.34 11.78 -9.41
N ARG A 121 -2.15 12.71 -9.95
CA ARG A 121 -3.37 12.35 -10.66
C ARG A 121 -3.09 12.20 -12.17
N CYS A 122 -3.54 11.10 -12.74
CA CYS A 122 -3.53 10.83 -14.17
C CYS A 122 -4.94 10.51 -14.67
N VAL A 123 -5.16 10.61 -15.96
CA VAL A 123 -6.45 10.31 -16.61
C VAL A 123 -6.22 9.29 -17.71
N GLU A 124 -7.00 8.23 -17.74
CA GLU A 124 -7.09 7.30 -18.86
C GLU A 124 -8.48 7.44 -19.49
N GLU A 125 -8.52 7.75 -20.77
CA GLU A 125 -9.74 7.86 -21.57
C GLU A 125 -9.74 6.77 -22.63
N ARG A 126 -10.61 5.79 -22.45
CA ARG A 126 -10.94 4.73 -23.41
C ARG A 126 -12.46 4.66 -23.54
N ASP A 127 -13.05 3.47 -23.54
CA ASP A 127 -14.50 3.28 -23.49
C ASP A 127 -15.14 3.91 -22.23
N ARG A 128 -14.37 4.00 -21.15
CA ARG A 128 -14.74 4.64 -19.89
C ARG A 128 -13.60 5.52 -19.42
N VAL A 129 -13.89 6.55 -18.63
CA VAL A 129 -12.88 7.45 -18.07
C VAL A 129 -12.50 7.04 -16.67
N PHE A 130 -11.20 6.85 -16.45
CA PHE A 130 -10.63 6.51 -15.15
C PHE A 130 -9.67 7.59 -14.67
N TYR A 131 -9.71 7.84 -13.38
CA TYR A 131 -8.69 8.60 -12.69
C TYR A 131 -7.74 7.64 -11.97
N TYR A 132 -6.45 7.88 -12.10
CA TYR A 132 -5.43 7.19 -11.33
C TYR A 132 -4.81 8.17 -10.36
N PHE A 133 -4.73 7.77 -9.09
CA PHE A 133 -3.99 8.48 -8.07
C PHE A 133 -2.79 7.64 -7.69
N VAL A 134 -1.60 8.04 -8.14
CA VAL A 134 -0.37 7.26 -8.03
C VAL A 134 0.56 7.91 -7.01
N SER A 135 1.00 7.14 -6.02
CA SER A 135 1.99 7.58 -5.03
C SER A 135 3.41 7.16 -5.41
N ASP A 136 4.39 7.94 -4.98
CA ASP A 136 5.81 7.59 -5.10
C ASP A 136 6.17 6.31 -4.31
N ALA A 137 5.35 5.93 -3.33
CA ALA A 137 5.50 4.69 -2.57
C ALA A 137 5.11 3.43 -3.37
N GLY A 138 4.53 3.57 -4.57
CA GLY A 138 4.16 2.44 -5.42
C GLY A 138 2.75 1.92 -5.16
N VAL A 139 1.86 2.72 -4.62
CA VAL A 139 0.42 2.42 -4.54
C VAL A 139 -0.34 3.33 -5.48
N ALA A 140 -1.23 2.77 -6.29
CA ALA A 140 -2.13 3.55 -7.12
C ALA A 140 -3.59 3.09 -6.94
N TYR A 141 -4.50 4.04 -7.07
CA TYR A 141 -5.94 3.81 -7.06
C TYR A 141 -6.50 4.13 -8.43
N ARG A 142 -7.14 3.15 -9.07
CA ARG A 142 -7.89 3.33 -10.31
C ARG A 142 -9.34 3.57 -9.95
N ILE A 143 -9.86 4.74 -10.29
CA ILE A 143 -11.18 5.22 -9.92
C ILE A 143 -12.00 5.44 -11.18
N LEU A 144 -13.18 4.84 -11.26
CA LEU A 144 -14.09 5.09 -12.35
C LEU A 144 -14.76 6.45 -12.15
N ARG A 145 -14.62 7.37 -13.13
CA ARG A 145 -15.12 8.74 -13.06
C ARG A 145 -16.61 8.81 -12.74
N ASP A 146 -17.40 7.98 -13.39
CA ASP A 146 -18.86 8.08 -13.35
C ASP A 146 -19.46 7.70 -11.97
N THR A 147 -18.78 6.81 -11.22
CA THR A 147 -19.23 6.36 -9.91
C THR A 147 -18.41 6.95 -8.77
N ASP A 148 -17.29 7.59 -9.07
CA ASP A 148 -16.28 8.08 -8.11
C ASP A 148 -15.84 7.00 -7.09
N ARG A 149 -15.80 5.72 -7.54
CA ARG A 149 -15.45 4.57 -6.71
C ARG A 149 -14.13 3.93 -7.18
N VAL A 150 -13.38 3.42 -6.22
CA VAL A 150 -12.14 2.67 -6.46
C VAL A 150 -12.48 1.33 -7.10
N GLU A 151 -12.14 1.16 -8.36
CA GLU A 151 -12.33 -0.10 -9.09
C GLU A 151 -11.17 -1.07 -8.86
N THR A 152 -9.96 -0.53 -8.75
CA THR A 152 -8.76 -1.35 -8.57
C THR A 152 -7.74 -0.61 -7.70
N ILE A 153 -7.14 -1.34 -6.78
CA ILE A 153 -5.95 -0.91 -6.05
C ILE A 153 -4.75 -1.59 -6.70
N ILE A 154 -3.76 -0.81 -7.07
CA ILE A 154 -2.58 -1.29 -7.79
C ILE A 154 -1.37 -1.12 -6.87
N TYR A 155 -0.65 -2.22 -6.63
CA TYR A 155 0.63 -2.21 -5.94
C TYR A 155 1.71 -2.47 -6.98
N GLN A 156 2.63 -1.54 -7.12
CA GLN A 156 3.68 -1.55 -8.12
C GLN A 156 5.02 -1.18 -7.45
N PRO A 157 6.16 -1.35 -8.13
CA PRO A 157 7.43 -0.88 -7.58
C PRO A 157 7.37 0.60 -7.23
N SER A 158 7.96 0.97 -6.12
CA SER A 158 8.08 2.38 -5.73
C SER A 158 8.95 3.17 -6.72
N ARG A 159 8.77 4.48 -6.76
CA ARG A 159 9.59 5.34 -7.63
C ARG A 159 11.08 5.21 -7.37
N VAL A 160 11.47 4.92 -6.13
CA VAL A 160 12.88 4.67 -5.78
C VAL A 160 13.38 3.35 -6.38
N GLU A 161 12.57 2.29 -6.31
CA GLU A 161 12.93 0.98 -6.84
C GLU A 161 13.03 0.98 -8.38
N VAL A 162 12.20 1.75 -9.08
CA VAL A 162 12.24 1.82 -10.55
C VAL A 162 13.25 2.82 -11.11
N ARG A 163 13.91 3.65 -10.29
CA ARG A 163 14.91 4.62 -10.77
C ARG A 163 16.08 3.97 -11.51
N SER A 164 16.44 2.74 -11.15
CA SER A 164 17.48 1.97 -11.82
C SER A 164 16.97 1.21 -13.05
N LEU A 165 15.68 1.23 -13.29
CA LEU A 165 15.03 0.53 -14.38
C LEU A 165 14.55 1.55 -15.42
N ALA A 166 14.53 1.16 -16.69
CA ALA A 166 13.98 1.98 -17.78
C ALA A 166 12.43 1.94 -17.76
N VAL A 167 11.82 2.07 -16.58
CA VAL A 167 10.37 2.11 -16.41
C VAL A 167 9.92 3.56 -16.38
N ASN A 168 8.96 3.90 -17.24
CA ASN A 168 8.30 5.19 -17.14
C ASN A 168 7.26 5.13 -16.01
N THR A 169 7.43 5.97 -15.01
CA THR A 169 6.51 6.11 -13.88
C THR A 169 5.49 7.23 -14.06
N ASP A 170 5.55 7.95 -15.19
CA ASP A 170 4.67 9.05 -15.50
C ASP A 170 3.42 8.56 -16.24
N CYS A 171 2.38 8.17 -15.49
CA CYS A 171 1.01 7.96 -16.02
C CYS A 171 0.92 7.11 -17.32
N VAL A 172 1.79 6.14 -17.49
CA VAL A 172 1.73 5.18 -18.60
C VAL A 172 1.06 3.91 -18.05
N PHE A 173 -0.11 3.61 -18.60
CA PHE A 173 -0.96 2.48 -18.22
C PHE A 173 -1.01 1.45 -19.34
#